data_128cba04cee37238d725d48e667d74b4
#
_entry.id   128cba04cee37238d725d48e667d74b4
#
_cell.length_a   1.000
_cell.length_b   1.000
_cell.length_c   1.000
_cell.angle_alpha   90.00
_cell.angle_beta   90.00
_cell.angle_gamma   90.00
#
_symmetry.space_group_name_H-M   'P 1'
#
loop_
_entity.id
_entity.type
_entity.pdbx_description
1 polymer ?
#
loop_
_entity_poly.entity_id
_entity_poly.type
_entity_poly.pdbx_seq_one_letter_code
_entity_poly.pdbx_strand_id
1 'polypeptide(L)'
;MRTYTPKAGEITRQWHVIDATDVVLGRLASQAAILLRGKHKTTFAPHVDTGDFVIIINADKVALTGAKLEKKKAYRHSGFPGGLTSTSYTELMAKDPEKAVEKAVRGMLPKTKLGRAQIAKLKVYRGAEHPHAAQQPKPFEITQVAQ
;
A
#
# COMPACT_ATOMS: atom_id res chain seq x y z
N MET A 1 22.60 12.35 27.51
CA MET A 1 22.49 11.43 26.35
C MET A 1 21.42 11.97 25.41
N ARG A 2 21.74 12.18 24.13
CA ARG A 2 20.76 12.68 23.15
C ARG A 2 20.18 11.51 22.39
N THR A 3 18.86 11.46 22.23
CA THR A 3 18.18 10.47 21.39
C THR A 3 18.51 10.75 19.93
N TYR A 4 18.82 9.72 19.16
CA TYR A 4 19.05 9.86 17.72
C TYR A 4 17.79 10.36 17.01
N THR A 5 17.97 11.37 16.17
CA THR A 5 16.91 11.90 15.30
C THR A 5 17.44 11.92 13.87
N PRO A 6 16.78 11.23 12.92
CA PRO A 6 17.23 11.22 11.53
C PRO A 6 17.12 12.60 10.90
N LYS A 7 18.16 13.02 10.18
CA LYS A 7 18.16 14.25 9.38
C LYS A 7 17.76 13.93 7.95
N ALA A 8 17.18 14.91 7.25
CA ALA A 8 16.69 14.72 5.89
C ALA A 8 17.77 14.22 4.90
N GLY A 9 19.03 14.65 5.08
CA GLY A 9 20.14 14.21 4.24
C GLY A 9 20.69 12.81 4.53
N GLU A 10 20.34 12.23 5.67
CA GLU A 10 20.79 10.90 6.10
C GLU A 10 19.81 9.79 5.68
N ILE A 11 18.64 10.15 5.17
CA ILE A 11 17.58 9.19 4.84
C ILE A 11 17.88 8.59 3.46
N THR A 12 18.20 7.30 3.44
CA THR A 12 18.31 6.51 2.22
C THR A 12 16.99 5.81 1.94
N ARG A 13 16.49 5.93 0.71
CA ARG A 13 15.25 5.28 0.27
C ARG A 13 15.58 4.21 -0.76
N GLN A 14 14.99 3.04 -0.57
CA GLN A 14 15.10 1.92 -1.50
C GLN A 14 13.75 1.74 -2.23
N TRP A 15 13.80 1.02 -3.34
CA TRP A 15 12.63 0.62 -4.09
C TRP A 15 12.40 -0.87 -3.88
N HIS A 16 11.16 -1.22 -3.53
CA HIS A 16 10.74 -2.60 -3.34
C HIS A 16 9.64 -2.94 -4.33
N VAL A 17 9.69 -4.13 -4.92
CA VAL A 17 8.60 -4.68 -5.71
C VAL A 17 7.98 -5.87 -4.97
N ILE A 18 6.66 -5.86 -4.87
CA ILE A 18 5.87 -6.91 -4.22
C ILE A 18 4.94 -7.51 -5.26
N ASP A 19 4.99 -8.83 -5.43
CA ASP A 19 4.01 -9.55 -6.22
C ASP A 19 2.78 -9.84 -5.35
N ALA A 20 1.62 -9.40 -5.82
CA ALA A 20 0.35 -9.56 -5.12
C ALA A 20 -0.39 -10.86 -5.47
N THR A 21 0.17 -11.69 -6.35
CA THR A 21 -0.46 -12.94 -6.79
C THR A 21 -0.74 -13.85 -5.59
N ASP A 22 -2.02 -14.22 -5.41
CA ASP A 22 -2.52 -15.10 -4.34
C ASP A 22 -2.23 -14.64 -2.89
N VAL A 23 -1.81 -13.39 -2.73
CA VAL A 23 -1.59 -12.79 -1.40
C VAL A 23 -2.89 -12.18 -0.90
N VAL A 24 -3.24 -12.43 0.36
CA VAL A 24 -4.42 -11.84 1.00
C VAL A 24 -4.27 -10.31 1.09
N LEU A 25 -5.26 -9.56 0.61
CA LEU A 25 -5.25 -8.11 0.53
C LEU A 25 -4.83 -7.41 1.84
N GLY A 26 -5.35 -7.86 2.99
CA GLY A 26 -5.02 -7.24 4.28
C GLY A 26 -3.55 -7.47 4.68
N ARG A 27 -3.01 -8.65 4.42
CA ARG A 27 -1.61 -8.98 4.69
C ARG A 27 -0.66 -8.22 3.77
N LEU A 28 -0.99 -8.14 2.48
CA LEU A 28 -0.28 -7.31 1.50
C LEU A 28 -0.23 -5.85 1.97
N ALA A 29 -1.38 -5.30 2.34
CA ALA A 29 -1.49 -3.90 2.74
C ALA A 29 -0.71 -3.59 4.02
N SER A 30 -0.68 -4.49 4.99
CA SER A 30 0.09 -4.30 6.24
C SER A 30 1.60 -4.30 5.99
N GLN A 31 2.11 -5.19 5.15
CA GLN A 31 3.53 -5.22 4.79
C GLN A 31 3.93 -3.98 3.98
N ALA A 32 3.12 -3.60 3.00
CA ALA A 32 3.34 -2.37 2.23
C ALA A 32 3.35 -1.12 3.13
N ALA A 33 2.45 -1.04 4.10
CA ALA A 33 2.40 0.07 5.05
C ALA A 33 3.64 0.15 5.96
N ILE A 34 4.17 -0.99 6.38
CA ILE A 34 5.43 -1.05 7.16
C ILE A 34 6.60 -0.49 6.36
N LEU A 35 6.73 -0.88 5.08
CA LEU A 35 7.79 -0.39 4.19
C LEU A 35 7.63 1.11 3.89
N LEU A 36 6.41 1.56 3.57
CA LEU A 36 6.12 2.97 3.26
C LEU A 36 6.37 3.90 4.45
N ARG A 37 6.09 3.44 5.66
CA ARG A 37 6.31 4.19 6.88
C ARG A 37 7.77 4.13 7.37
N GLY A 38 8.52 3.11 6.96
CA GLY A 38 9.91 2.92 7.34
C GLY A 38 10.10 2.20 8.69
N LYS A 39 9.08 1.51 9.20
CA LYS A 39 9.17 0.78 10.49
C LYS A 39 10.17 -0.38 10.49
N HIS A 40 10.60 -0.85 9.32
CA HIS A 40 11.62 -1.88 9.18
C HIS A 40 13.05 -1.35 9.39
N LYS A 41 13.22 -0.04 9.43
CA LYS A 41 14.53 0.61 9.61
C LYS A 41 14.79 0.94 11.08
N THR A 42 16.04 0.79 11.49
CA THR A 42 16.49 1.19 12.84
C THR A 42 16.42 2.71 13.05
N THR A 43 16.47 3.48 11.96
CA THR A 43 16.40 4.95 11.96
C THR A 43 14.96 5.48 11.96
N PHE A 44 13.96 4.63 12.15
CA PHE A 44 12.56 5.03 12.16
C PHE A 44 12.29 6.12 13.21
N ALA A 45 11.60 7.19 12.79
CA ALA A 45 11.10 8.22 13.69
C ALA A 45 9.66 8.61 13.29
N PRO A 46 8.73 8.79 14.27
CA PRO A 46 7.32 9.07 13.96
C PRO A 46 7.08 10.42 13.26
N HIS A 47 7.98 11.37 13.41
CA HIS A 47 7.86 12.74 12.88
C HIS A 47 8.56 12.95 11.54
N VAL A 48 9.28 11.95 11.04
CA VAL A 48 10.04 12.00 9.78
C VAL A 48 9.64 10.85 8.87
N ASP A 49 9.53 11.12 7.57
CA ASP A 49 9.28 10.09 6.56
C ASP A 49 10.60 9.39 6.19
N THR A 50 10.87 8.27 6.84
CA THR A 50 12.04 7.41 6.58
C THR A 50 11.72 6.23 5.66
N GLY A 51 10.48 6.11 5.19
CA GLY A 51 10.01 4.97 4.42
C GLY A 51 10.55 4.88 3.00
N ASP A 52 10.40 3.72 2.41
CA ASP A 52 10.85 3.37 1.08
C ASP A 52 9.73 3.51 0.05
N PHE A 53 10.10 3.41 -1.24
CA PHE A 53 9.15 3.30 -2.33
C PHE A 53 8.70 1.85 -2.49
N VAL A 54 7.41 1.65 -2.71
CA VAL A 54 6.80 0.33 -2.88
C VAL A 54 6.06 0.26 -4.21
N ILE A 55 6.39 -0.76 -5.00
CA ILE A 55 5.69 -1.12 -6.23
C ILE A 55 4.94 -2.41 -5.96
N ILE A 56 3.65 -2.44 -6.23
CA ILE A 56 2.83 -3.65 -6.18
C ILE A 56 2.42 -4.02 -7.60
N ILE A 57 2.72 -5.23 -8.00
CA ILE A 57 2.37 -5.79 -9.31
C ILE A 57 1.29 -6.86 -9.16
N ASN A 58 0.62 -7.21 -10.26
CA ASN A 58 -0.46 -8.21 -10.29
C ASN A 58 -1.62 -7.90 -9.34
N ALA A 59 -2.03 -6.65 -9.24
CA ALA A 59 -3.10 -6.24 -8.34
C ALA A 59 -4.47 -6.91 -8.64
N ASP A 60 -4.68 -7.39 -9.86
CA ASP A 60 -5.86 -8.13 -10.27
C ASP A 60 -5.94 -9.56 -9.68
N LYS A 61 -4.80 -10.12 -9.25
CA LYS A 61 -4.68 -11.47 -8.70
C LYS A 61 -4.64 -11.51 -7.16
N VAL A 62 -4.94 -10.40 -6.51
CA VAL A 62 -5.01 -10.32 -5.04
C VAL A 62 -6.14 -11.20 -4.51
N ALA A 63 -5.84 -11.99 -3.46
CA ALA A 63 -6.81 -12.86 -2.83
C ALA A 63 -7.67 -12.10 -1.80
N LEU A 64 -8.98 -12.32 -1.86
CA LEU A 64 -9.94 -11.88 -0.84
C LEU A 64 -10.54 -13.13 -0.16
N THR A 65 -10.35 -13.25 1.14
CA THR A 65 -10.79 -14.41 1.90
C THR A 65 -12.28 -14.37 2.25
N GLY A 66 -12.93 -15.53 2.32
CA GLY A 66 -14.35 -15.66 2.65
C GLY A 66 -15.27 -15.01 1.62
N ALA A 67 -16.40 -14.50 2.07
CA ALA A 67 -17.39 -13.83 1.21
C ALA A 67 -17.13 -12.32 1.02
N LYS A 68 -15.89 -11.85 1.20
CA LYS A 68 -15.56 -10.41 1.11
C LYS A 68 -15.73 -9.85 -0.29
N LEU A 69 -15.50 -10.66 -1.31
CA LEU A 69 -15.68 -10.24 -2.70
C LEU A 69 -17.10 -9.72 -2.95
N GLU A 70 -18.11 -10.40 -2.39
CA GLU A 70 -19.52 -10.06 -2.56
C GLU A 70 -20.03 -9.06 -1.51
N LYS A 71 -19.67 -9.30 -0.22
CA LYS A 71 -20.25 -8.56 0.91
C LYS A 71 -19.52 -7.25 1.22
N LYS A 72 -18.22 -7.17 0.95
CA LYS A 72 -17.44 -5.97 1.24
C LYS A 72 -17.74 -4.88 0.22
N LYS A 73 -17.97 -3.67 0.71
CA LYS A 73 -18.22 -2.50 -0.13
C LYS A 73 -17.19 -1.41 0.13
N ALA A 74 -16.80 -0.72 -0.92
CA ALA A 74 -16.02 0.50 -0.85
C ALA A 74 -16.98 1.69 -0.86
N TYR A 75 -16.84 2.58 0.11
CA TYR A 75 -17.68 3.76 0.25
C TYR A 75 -16.94 5.03 -0.12
N ARG A 76 -17.65 5.94 -0.79
CA ARG A 76 -17.19 7.30 -1.08
C ARG A 76 -18.35 8.26 -0.81
N HIS A 77 -18.06 9.41 -0.20
CA HIS A 77 -19.05 10.47 0.03
C HIS A 77 -18.63 11.73 -0.71
N SER A 78 -19.57 12.36 -1.42
CA SER A 78 -19.31 13.60 -2.18
C SER A 78 -19.25 14.86 -1.31
N GLY A 79 -19.71 14.78 -0.06
CA GLY A 79 -19.88 15.93 0.85
C GLY A 79 -21.25 16.60 0.78
N PHE A 80 -22.13 16.22 -0.14
CA PHE A 80 -23.50 16.71 -0.24
C PHE A 80 -24.50 15.77 0.45
N PRO A 81 -25.69 16.28 0.88
CA PRO A 81 -26.76 15.44 1.42
C PRO A 81 -27.11 14.32 0.44
N GLY A 82 -27.17 13.06 0.94
CA GLY A 82 -27.44 11.89 0.11
C GLY A 82 -26.29 11.49 -0.84
N GLY A 83 -25.10 12.06 -0.70
CA GLY A 83 -23.94 11.84 -1.58
C GLY A 83 -23.11 10.58 -1.28
N LEU A 84 -23.62 9.61 -0.51
CA LEU A 84 -22.94 8.35 -0.25
C LEU A 84 -23.04 7.42 -1.47
N THR A 85 -21.89 7.03 -2.01
CA THR A 85 -21.78 6.02 -3.08
C THR A 85 -21.10 4.78 -2.53
N SER A 86 -21.67 3.61 -2.81
CA SER A 86 -21.10 2.32 -2.46
C SER A 86 -20.82 1.49 -3.70
N THR A 87 -19.65 0.88 -3.76
CA THR A 87 -19.24 -0.04 -4.85
C THR A 87 -18.87 -1.37 -4.22
N SER A 88 -19.39 -2.48 -4.77
CA SER A 88 -19.00 -3.81 -4.31
C SER A 88 -17.53 -4.09 -4.65
N TYR A 89 -16.87 -4.96 -3.85
CA TYR A 89 -15.49 -5.34 -4.18
C TYR A 89 -15.40 -6.19 -5.44
N THR A 90 -16.45 -6.95 -5.79
CA THR A 90 -16.55 -7.65 -7.09
C THR A 90 -16.40 -6.65 -8.25
N GLU A 91 -17.20 -5.60 -8.24
CA GLU A 91 -17.16 -4.55 -9.25
C GLU A 91 -15.85 -3.76 -9.24
N LEU A 92 -15.36 -3.42 -8.05
CA LEU A 92 -14.10 -2.67 -7.88
C LEU A 92 -12.89 -3.44 -8.39
N MET A 93 -12.79 -4.74 -8.09
CA MET A 93 -11.70 -5.59 -8.57
C MET A 93 -11.75 -5.83 -10.07
N ALA A 94 -12.94 -5.90 -10.66
CA ALA A 94 -13.09 -6.04 -12.10
C ALA A 94 -12.68 -4.77 -12.86
N LYS A 95 -13.05 -3.61 -12.33
CA LYS A 95 -12.82 -2.30 -12.96
C LYS A 95 -11.45 -1.73 -12.64
N ASP A 96 -11.16 -1.54 -11.36
CA ASP A 96 -9.96 -0.83 -10.88
C ASP A 96 -9.33 -1.58 -9.67
N PRO A 97 -8.67 -2.72 -9.86
CA PRO A 97 -8.05 -3.47 -8.77
C PRO A 97 -6.94 -2.67 -8.05
N GLU A 98 -6.28 -1.78 -8.78
CA GLU A 98 -5.25 -0.87 -8.24
C GLU A 98 -5.81 0.01 -7.12
N LYS A 99 -7.01 0.58 -7.31
CA LYS A 99 -7.69 1.39 -6.29
C LYS A 99 -8.10 0.58 -5.06
N ALA A 100 -8.44 -0.70 -5.23
CA ALA A 100 -8.77 -1.57 -4.11
C ALA A 100 -7.55 -1.77 -3.19
N VAL A 101 -6.39 -2.06 -3.78
CA VAL A 101 -5.12 -2.21 -3.06
C VAL A 101 -4.68 -0.89 -2.43
N GLU A 102 -4.69 0.20 -3.19
CA GLU A 102 -4.33 1.53 -2.68
C GLU A 102 -5.20 1.95 -1.50
N LYS A 103 -6.52 1.73 -1.57
CA LYS A 103 -7.46 2.04 -0.49
C LYS A 103 -7.16 1.23 0.77
N ALA A 104 -6.81 -0.05 0.63
CA ALA A 104 -6.42 -0.90 1.75
C ALA A 104 -5.13 -0.41 2.43
N VAL A 105 -4.11 -0.06 1.67
CA VAL A 105 -2.84 0.47 2.19
C VAL A 105 -3.05 1.85 2.84
N ARG A 106 -3.79 2.73 2.20
CA ARG A 106 -4.13 4.07 2.74
C ARG A 106 -4.84 3.99 4.08
N GLY A 107 -5.72 3.01 4.25
CA GLY A 107 -6.42 2.76 5.52
C GLY A 107 -5.48 2.34 6.67
N MET A 108 -4.31 1.80 6.36
CA MET A 108 -3.30 1.35 7.33
C MET A 108 -2.20 2.39 7.62
N LEU A 109 -2.16 3.48 6.85
CA LEU A 109 -1.25 4.59 7.08
C LEU A 109 -1.88 5.66 7.98
N PRO A 110 -1.09 6.47 8.69
CA PRO A 110 -1.60 7.58 9.48
C PRO A 110 -2.38 8.59 8.62
N LYS A 111 -3.47 9.13 9.17
CA LYS A 111 -4.30 10.15 8.50
C LYS A 111 -3.78 11.57 8.73
N THR A 112 -2.49 11.77 8.48
CA THR A 112 -1.78 13.04 8.70
C THR A 112 -1.15 13.55 7.39
N LYS A 113 -0.57 14.74 7.42
CA LYS A 113 0.23 15.26 6.29
C LYS A 113 1.36 14.30 5.91
N LEU A 114 2.03 13.72 6.92
CA LEU A 114 3.09 12.74 6.72
C LEU A 114 2.55 11.45 6.07
N GLY A 115 1.39 10.96 6.50
CA GLY A 115 0.74 9.80 5.89
C GLY A 115 0.37 10.01 4.42
N ARG A 116 -0.02 11.23 4.03
CA ARG A 116 -0.25 11.58 2.62
C ARG A 116 1.03 11.57 1.78
N ALA A 117 2.15 12.00 2.35
CA ALA A 117 3.46 11.89 1.71
C ALA A 117 3.91 10.42 1.57
N GLN A 118 3.63 9.60 2.56
CA GLN A 118 3.95 8.17 2.55
C GLN A 118 3.17 7.42 1.47
N ILE A 119 1.87 7.65 1.33
CA ILE A 119 1.06 6.97 0.30
C ILE A 119 1.46 7.38 -1.11
N ALA A 120 1.99 8.56 -1.32
CA ALA A 120 2.48 9.00 -2.64
C ALA A 120 3.65 8.15 -3.17
N LYS A 121 4.38 7.47 -2.29
CA LYS A 121 5.47 6.53 -2.63
C LYS A 121 4.98 5.14 -3.04
N LEU A 122 3.69 4.86 -2.90
CA LEU A 122 3.08 3.62 -3.38
C LEU A 122 2.76 3.73 -4.87
N LYS A 123 3.15 2.70 -5.63
CA LYS A 123 2.79 2.52 -7.03
C LYS A 123 2.15 1.14 -7.19
N VAL A 124 0.94 1.09 -7.70
CA VAL A 124 0.19 -0.15 -7.89
C VAL A 124 -0.07 -0.36 -9.37
N TYR A 125 0.18 -1.55 -9.85
CA TYR A 125 -0.04 -1.94 -11.25
C TYR A 125 -0.90 -3.20 -11.32
N ARG A 126 -1.82 -3.19 -12.28
CA ARG A 126 -2.74 -4.30 -12.52
C ARG A 126 -2.00 -5.56 -12.99
N GLY A 127 -1.08 -5.41 -13.93
CA GLY A 127 -0.30 -6.49 -14.51
C GLY A 127 1.06 -6.71 -13.85
N ALA A 128 1.87 -7.55 -14.48
CA ALA A 128 3.22 -7.89 -14.01
C ALA A 128 4.28 -6.82 -14.37
N GLU A 129 3.99 -5.97 -15.35
CA GLU A 129 4.95 -4.98 -15.85
C GLU A 129 4.84 -3.66 -15.09
N HIS A 130 5.97 -3.01 -14.86
CA HIS A 130 6.05 -1.69 -14.26
C HIS A 130 7.13 -0.82 -14.94
N PRO A 131 6.98 0.51 -15.04
CA PRO A 131 7.92 1.40 -15.72
C PRO A 131 9.15 1.78 -14.89
N HIS A 132 9.35 1.17 -13.72
CA HIS A 132 10.38 1.55 -12.75
C HIS A 132 11.66 0.68 -12.82
N ALA A 133 12.02 0.15 -13.99
CA ALA A 133 13.24 -0.65 -14.14
C ALA A 133 14.51 0.15 -13.85
N ALA A 134 14.53 1.44 -14.19
CA ALA A 134 15.66 2.34 -13.93
C ALA A 134 15.99 2.53 -12.45
N GLN A 135 15.00 2.40 -11.57
CA GLN A 135 15.16 2.51 -10.12
C GLN A 135 15.71 1.23 -9.47
N GLN A 136 15.87 0.15 -10.24
CA GLN A 136 16.38 -1.15 -9.78
C GLN A 136 15.67 -1.65 -8.51
N PRO A 137 14.34 -1.83 -8.54
CA PRO A 137 13.59 -2.24 -7.37
C PRO A 137 14.00 -3.65 -6.93
N LYS A 138 14.14 -3.82 -5.61
CA LYS A 138 14.46 -5.13 -5.02
C LYS A 138 13.18 -5.93 -4.80
N PRO A 139 13.14 -7.22 -5.13
CA PRO A 139 11.99 -8.05 -4.82
C PRO A 139 11.83 -8.16 -3.30
N PHE A 140 10.60 -8.04 -2.83
CA PHE A 140 10.23 -8.25 -1.44
C PHE A 140 9.18 -9.36 -1.37
N GLU A 141 9.56 -10.47 -0.77
CA GLU A 141 8.68 -11.64 -0.63
C GLU A 141 7.85 -11.56 0.64
N ILE A 142 6.54 -11.78 0.50
CA ILE A 142 5.64 -11.93 1.63
C ILE A 142 5.54 -13.42 1.94
N THR A 143 6.03 -13.83 3.11
CA THR A 143 6.08 -15.23 3.54
C THR A 143 4.71 -15.85 3.83
N GLN A 144 3.66 -15.07 3.88
CA GLN A 144 2.30 -15.51 4.20
C GLN A 144 1.40 -15.45 2.96
N VAL A 145 1.42 -16.51 2.20
CA VAL A 145 0.48 -16.73 1.08
C VAL A 145 -0.88 -17.19 1.61
N ALA A 146 -1.95 -16.95 0.87
CA ALA A 146 -3.28 -17.46 1.20
C ALA A 146 -3.27 -19.01 1.19
N GLN A 147 -3.72 -19.62 2.27
CA GLN A 147 -4.08 -21.03 2.34
C GLN A 147 -5.54 -21.17 2.00
#